data_5146b3df583f794c0e0ed8df700a1655
#
_entry.id   5146b3df583f794c0e0ed8df700a1655
#
_cell.length_a   1.000
_cell.length_b   1.000
_cell.length_c   1.000
_cell.angle_alpha   90.00
_cell.angle_beta   90.00
_cell.angle_gamma   90.00
#
_symmetry.space_group_name_H-M   'P 1'
#
loop_
_entity.id
_entity.type
_entity.pdbx_description
1 polymer ?
#
loop_
_entity_poly.entity_id
_entity_poly.type
_entity_poly.pdbx_seq_one_letter_code
_entity_poly.pdbx_strand_id
1 'polypeptide(L)'
;LRSKYKKVKDWRGMIKGPWIHQNIIETVNNIKSNKKISGGVKVNESDGFCAALPYFLYGYDFKSLEKIIRIVTASKISLKYALAKFYIIDFALKGAKDPVHEFIKRFKKNTSFKVIVNDIKKIKRLNSKFHPIIIKKLGMACSYPGTFNSSIYTIINSRNYKEAILKTIKAGG
;
A
#
# COMPACT_ATOMS: atom_id res chain seq x y z
N LEU A 1 1.27 -25.63 11.06
CA LEU A 1 0.70 -24.39 11.64
C LEU A 1 -0.84 -24.37 11.52
N ARG A 2 -1.43 -24.77 10.38
CA ARG A 2 -2.90 -24.74 10.16
C ARG A 2 -3.71 -25.65 11.09
N SER A 3 -3.13 -26.73 11.63
CA SER A 3 -3.85 -27.69 12.48
C SER A 3 -4.16 -27.18 13.90
N LYS A 4 -3.45 -26.15 14.36
CA LYS A 4 -3.58 -25.60 15.72
C LYS A 4 -4.66 -24.51 15.87
N TYR A 5 -5.24 -24.03 14.79
CA TYR A 5 -6.21 -22.93 14.84
C TYR A 5 -7.65 -23.45 14.72
N LYS A 6 -8.52 -22.98 15.63
CA LYS A 6 -9.97 -23.23 15.55
C LYS A 6 -10.53 -22.59 14.27
N LYS A 7 -11.55 -23.21 13.69
CA LYS A 7 -12.31 -22.63 12.58
C LYS A 7 -12.90 -21.29 13.03
N VAL A 8 -12.64 -20.24 12.29
CA VAL A 8 -13.20 -18.90 12.53
C VAL A 8 -14.20 -18.60 11.42
N LYS A 9 -15.37 -18.11 11.80
CA LYS A 9 -16.40 -17.65 10.86
C LYS A 9 -16.21 -16.15 10.64
N ASP A 10 -16.01 -15.72 9.42
CA ASP A 10 -16.06 -14.32 9.02
C ASP A 10 -17.25 -14.10 8.06
N TRP A 11 -17.38 -12.88 7.51
CA TRP A 11 -18.43 -12.53 6.54
C TRP A 11 -18.42 -13.40 5.26
N ARG A 12 -17.36 -14.13 5.00
CA ARG A 12 -17.20 -15.06 3.85
C ARG A 12 -17.53 -16.51 4.23
N GLY A 13 -17.84 -16.78 5.50
CA GLY A 13 -18.15 -18.11 6.03
C GLY A 13 -17.03 -18.71 6.88
N MET A 14 -16.98 -20.04 6.96
CA MET A 14 -16.01 -20.77 7.79
C MET A 14 -14.63 -20.80 7.15
N ILE A 15 -13.64 -20.23 7.83
CA ILE A 15 -12.23 -20.28 7.43
C ILE A 15 -11.52 -21.39 8.19
N LYS A 16 -10.83 -22.29 7.48
CA LYS A 16 -9.96 -23.30 8.09
C LYS A 16 -8.57 -22.71 8.34
N GLY A 17 -8.26 -22.36 9.57
CA GLY A 17 -6.97 -21.80 9.98
C GLY A 17 -6.89 -20.29 9.86
N PRO A 18 -5.70 -19.68 10.02
CA PRO A 18 -5.52 -18.25 9.93
C PRO A 18 -5.78 -17.78 8.51
N TRP A 19 -6.36 -16.59 8.41
CA TRP A 19 -6.49 -15.93 7.12
C TRP A 19 -5.10 -15.53 6.59
N ILE A 20 -4.81 -15.86 5.34
CA ILE A 20 -3.54 -15.54 4.70
C ILE A 20 -3.85 -14.84 3.38
N HIS A 21 -3.18 -13.75 3.11
CA HIS A 21 -3.29 -12.99 1.86
C HIS A 21 -3.01 -13.87 0.64
N GLN A 22 -3.77 -13.65 -0.45
CA GLN A 22 -3.65 -14.44 -1.68
C GLN A 22 -2.24 -14.37 -2.29
N ASN A 23 -1.59 -13.19 -2.27
CA ASN A 23 -0.20 -13.04 -2.74
C ASN A 23 0.77 -13.90 -1.94
N ILE A 24 0.60 -14.00 -0.62
CA ILE A 24 1.46 -14.82 0.24
C ILE A 24 1.28 -16.31 -0.07
N ILE A 25 0.03 -16.75 -0.26
CA ILE A 25 -0.27 -18.15 -0.65
C ILE A 25 0.40 -18.46 -1.99
N GLU A 26 0.25 -17.57 -2.97
CA GLU A 26 0.83 -17.73 -4.30
C GLU A 26 2.36 -17.73 -4.25
N THR A 27 2.97 -16.82 -3.46
CA THR A 27 4.40 -16.75 -3.25
C THR A 27 4.96 -18.06 -2.68
N VAL A 28 4.34 -18.59 -1.62
CA VAL A 28 4.76 -19.86 -1.01
C VAL A 28 4.65 -21.01 -2.02
N ASN A 29 3.60 -21.07 -2.81
CA ASN A 29 3.42 -22.09 -3.83
C ASN A 29 4.47 -21.98 -4.96
N ASN A 30 4.79 -20.74 -5.37
CA ASN A 30 5.81 -20.48 -6.38
C ASN A 30 7.21 -20.90 -5.90
N ILE A 31 7.53 -20.60 -4.62
CA ILE A 31 8.80 -21.04 -4.00
C ILE A 31 8.86 -22.57 -3.95
N LYS A 32 7.80 -23.25 -3.49
CA LYS A 32 7.72 -24.72 -3.45
C LYS A 32 7.88 -25.36 -4.83
N SER A 33 7.45 -24.68 -5.88
CA SER A 33 7.53 -25.14 -7.27
C SER A 33 8.80 -24.66 -7.97
N ASN A 34 9.78 -24.11 -7.24
CA ASN A 34 11.05 -23.59 -7.76
C ASN A 34 10.89 -22.60 -8.93
N LYS A 35 9.84 -21.78 -8.91
CA LYS A 35 9.63 -20.77 -9.94
C LYS A 35 10.67 -19.65 -9.81
N LYS A 36 11.18 -19.17 -10.95
CA LYS A 36 12.14 -18.05 -11.03
C LYS A 36 11.63 -16.76 -10.37
N ILE A 37 10.32 -16.51 -10.42
CA ILE A 37 9.65 -15.37 -9.79
C ILE A 37 8.77 -15.93 -8.69
N SER A 38 9.08 -15.58 -7.43
CA SER A 38 8.31 -16.04 -6.27
C SER A 38 7.04 -15.24 -6.03
N GLY A 39 7.07 -13.92 -6.26
CA GLY A 39 5.95 -13.04 -5.95
C GLY A 39 4.65 -13.39 -6.66
N GLY A 40 3.53 -13.29 -5.95
CA GLY A 40 2.20 -13.47 -6.51
C GLY A 40 1.77 -12.33 -7.43
N VAL A 41 0.88 -12.62 -8.39
CA VAL A 41 0.39 -11.64 -9.40
C VAL A 41 -1.11 -11.45 -9.40
N LYS A 42 -1.86 -12.30 -8.70
CA LYS A 42 -3.33 -12.35 -8.77
C LYS A 42 -4.02 -11.11 -8.22
N VAL A 43 -3.41 -10.45 -7.24
CA VAL A 43 -4.01 -9.28 -6.58
C VAL A 43 -3.02 -8.12 -6.48
N ASN A 44 -3.54 -6.90 -6.56
CA ASN A 44 -2.76 -5.67 -6.45
C ASN A 44 -2.85 -5.13 -5.03
N GLU A 45 -2.19 -5.78 -4.08
CA GLU A 45 -2.27 -5.43 -2.65
C GLU A 45 -0.98 -4.84 -2.09
N SER A 46 -1.05 -4.35 -0.85
CA SER A 46 0.06 -3.65 -0.19
C SER A 46 1.07 -4.58 0.50
N ASP A 47 0.95 -5.90 0.35
CA ASP A 47 1.82 -6.88 1.02
C ASP A 47 3.31 -6.62 0.79
N GLY A 48 3.69 -6.29 -0.46
CA GLY A 48 5.08 -5.98 -0.80
C GLY A 48 5.59 -4.72 -0.10
N PHE A 49 4.74 -3.70 0.10
CA PHE A 49 5.10 -2.53 0.89
C PHE A 49 5.33 -2.90 2.35
N CYS A 50 4.42 -3.66 2.95
CA CYS A 50 4.53 -4.09 4.35
C CYS A 50 5.78 -4.94 4.58
N ALA A 51 6.09 -5.87 3.66
CA ALA A 51 7.27 -6.72 3.75
C ALA A 51 8.58 -5.92 3.62
N ALA A 52 8.61 -4.87 2.81
CA ALA A 52 9.81 -4.06 2.58
C ALA A 52 9.99 -2.92 3.61
N LEU A 53 8.97 -2.58 4.40
CA LEU A 53 9.02 -1.45 5.33
C LEU A 53 10.15 -1.56 6.38
N PRO A 54 10.41 -2.71 7.03
CA PRO A 54 11.54 -2.83 7.95
C PRO A 54 12.88 -2.54 7.26
N TYR A 55 13.09 -3.03 6.06
CA TYR A 55 14.32 -2.80 5.30
C TYR A 55 14.51 -1.35 4.91
N PHE A 56 13.41 -0.66 4.55
CA PHE A 56 13.44 0.79 4.31
C PHE A 56 13.89 1.55 5.57
N LEU A 57 13.38 1.20 6.74
CA LEU A 57 13.76 1.82 8.02
C LEU A 57 15.22 1.53 8.40
N TYR A 58 15.80 0.41 7.95
CA TYR A 58 17.22 0.08 8.08
C TYR A 58 18.12 0.81 7.07
N GLY A 59 17.56 1.64 6.20
CA GLY A 59 18.33 2.45 5.24
C GLY A 59 18.69 1.75 3.93
N TYR A 60 17.99 0.68 3.55
CA TYR A 60 18.17 0.04 2.24
C TYR A 60 17.77 1.00 1.11
N ASP A 61 18.55 0.98 0.02
CA ASP A 61 18.27 1.78 -1.16
C ASP A 61 17.03 1.30 -1.93
N PHE A 62 16.47 2.17 -2.78
CA PHE A 62 15.24 1.88 -3.52
C PHE A 62 15.36 0.68 -4.48
N LYS A 63 16.55 0.39 -5.00
CA LYS A 63 16.78 -0.78 -5.86
C LYS A 63 16.69 -2.09 -5.07
N SER A 64 17.20 -2.07 -3.86
CA SER A 64 17.10 -3.20 -2.92
C SER A 64 15.67 -3.39 -2.43
N LEU A 65 14.96 -2.30 -2.11
CA LEU A 65 13.54 -2.35 -1.75
C LEU A 65 12.68 -2.93 -2.89
N GLU A 66 12.95 -2.57 -4.14
CA GLU A 66 12.25 -3.15 -5.29
C GLU A 66 12.41 -4.68 -5.32
N LYS A 67 13.62 -5.20 -5.09
CA LYS A 67 13.87 -6.65 -5.04
C LYS A 67 13.07 -7.32 -3.91
N ILE A 68 13.05 -6.72 -2.72
CA ILE A 68 12.30 -7.24 -1.56
C ILE A 68 10.81 -7.26 -1.84
N ILE A 69 10.25 -6.17 -2.39
CA ILE A 69 8.83 -6.11 -2.79
C ILE A 69 8.50 -7.24 -3.75
N ARG A 70 9.39 -7.52 -4.72
CA ARG A 70 9.19 -8.56 -5.74
C ARG A 70 9.25 -9.99 -5.20
N ILE A 71 9.79 -10.22 -4.02
CA ILE A 71 9.71 -11.53 -3.35
C ILE A 71 8.25 -11.88 -3.05
N VAL A 72 7.45 -10.88 -2.64
CA VAL A 72 6.06 -11.06 -2.20
C VAL A 72 5.05 -10.82 -3.33
N THR A 73 5.34 -9.86 -4.23
CA THR A 73 4.46 -9.55 -5.36
C THR A 73 5.23 -9.30 -6.65
N ALA A 74 4.81 -9.94 -7.73
CA ALA A 74 5.28 -9.64 -9.09
C ALA A 74 4.36 -8.65 -9.83
N SER A 75 3.28 -8.17 -9.20
CA SER A 75 2.41 -7.16 -9.77
C SER A 75 3.16 -5.85 -10.01
N LYS A 76 3.18 -5.38 -11.26
CA LYS A 76 3.76 -4.08 -11.62
C LYS A 76 3.02 -2.91 -10.97
N ILE A 77 1.72 -3.06 -10.72
CA ILE A 77 0.90 -2.05 -10.04
C ILE A 77 1.31 -1.96 -8.58
N SER A 78 1.29 -3.08 -7.85
CA SER A 78 1.68 -3.13 -6.44
C SER A 78 3.08 -2.57 -6.21
N LEU A 79 4.04 -2.92 -7.07
CA LEU A 79 5.41 -2.40 -7.00
C LEU A 79 5.45 -0.87 -7.11
N LYS A 80 4.78 -0.30 -8.13
CA LYS A 80 4.79 1.17 -8.34
C LYS A 80 4.17 1.92 -7.16
N TYR A 81 3.03 1.45 -6.64
CA TYR A 81 2.39 2.10 -5.48
C TYR A 81 3.19 1.91 -4.19
N ALA A 82 3.83 0.75 -3.97
CA ALA A 82 4.73 0.54 -2.85
C ALA A 82 5.93 1.49 -2.89
N LEU A 83 6.60 1.61 -4.03
CA LEU A 83 7.70 2.55 -4.21
C LEU A 83 7.25 4.01 -4.04
N ALA A 84 6.07 4.38 -4.52
CA ALA A 84 5.52 5.73 -4.31
C ALA A 84 5.32 6.04 -2.82
N LYS A 85 4.82 5.08 -2.02
CA LYS A 85 4.72 5.21 -0.56
C LYS A 85 6.09 5.45 0.06
N PHE A 86 7.11 4.67 -0.30
CA PHE A 86 8.47 4.84 0.22
C PHE A 86 9.07 6.19 -0.15
N TYR A 87 8.89 6.69 -1.37
CA TYR A 87 9.33 8.04 -1.73
C TYR A 87 8.66 9.12 -0.89
N ILE A 88 7.34 9.02 -0.65
CA ILE A 88 6.62 9.99 0.17
C ILE A 88 7.12 9.94 1.63
N ILE A 89 7.36 8.74 2.18
CA ILE A 89 7.92 8.58 3.53
C ILE A 89 9.35 9.13 3.58
N ASP A 90 10.19 8.87 2.59
CA ASP A 90 11.56 9.39 2.51
C ASP A 90 11.57 10.92 2.50
N PHE A 91 10.71 11.56 1.71
CA PHE A 91 10.57 13.02 1.74
C PHE A 91 10.14 13.53 3.12
N ALA A 92 9.21 12.83 3.79
CA ALA A 92 8.79 13.20 5.14
C ALA A 92 9.94 13.09 6.14
N LEU A 93 10.69 11.99 6.12
CA LEU A 93 11.85 11.77 6.99
C LEU A 93 12.98 12.78 6.74
N LYS A 94 13.10 13.29 5.52
CA LYS A 94 14.03 14.37 5.15
C LYS A 94 13.51 15.77 5.49
N GLY A 95 12.39 15.88 6.19
CA GLY A 95 11.85 17.15 6.68
C GLY A 95 11.04 17.94 5.66
N ALA A 96 10.54 17.33 4.59
CA ALA A 96 9.68 18.03 3.65
C ALA A 96 8.36 18.45 4.32
N LYS A 97 7.99 19.74 4.19
CA LYS A 97 6.73 20.28 4.74
C LYS A 97 5.48 19.65 4.10
N ASP A 98 5.51 19.37 2.81
CA ASP A 98 4.47 18.63 2.07
C ASP A 98 5.14 17.52 1.25
N PRO A 99 5.34 16.32 1.85
CA PRO A 99 5.98 15.18 1.18
C PRO A 99 5.22 14.72 -0.07
N VAL A 100 3.90 14.87 -0.07
CA VAL A 100 3.03 14.50 -1.22
C VAL A 100 3.27 15.48 -2.38
N HIS A 101 3.45 16.76 -2.10
CA HIS A 101 3.80 17.76 -3.11
C HIS A 101 5.20 17.50 -3.69
N GLU A 102 6.19 17.19 -2.84
CA GLU A 102 7.54 16.84 -3.31
C GLU A 102 7.54 15.61 -4.20
N PHE A 103 6.72 14.61 -3.90
CA PHE A 103 6.54 13.46 -4.80
C PHE A 103 6.01 13.90 -6.17
N ILE A 104 4.97 14.73 -6.23
CA ILE A 104 4.45 15.26 -7.50
C ILE A 104 5.53 16.02 -8.26
N LYS A 105 6.25 16.92 -7.60
CA LYS A 105 7.31 17.75 -8.19
C LYS A 105 8.41 16.88 -8.79
N ARG A 106 8.88 15.86 -8.06
CA ARG A 106 9.95 14.94 -8.47
C ARG A 106 9.54 14.08 -9.66
N PHE A 107 8.29 13.58 -9.67
CA PHE A 107 7.86 12.56 -10.61
C PHE A 107 6.87 13.03 -11.68
N LYS A 108 6.57 14.33 -11.79
CA LYS A 108 5.62 14.89 -12.78
C LYS A 108 5.92 14.54 -14.24
N LYS A 109 7.19 14.35 -14.60
CA LYS A 109 7.65 13.98 -15.94
C LYS A 109 7.98 12.49 -16.08
N ASN A 110 7.91 11.71 -14.99
CA ASN A 110 8.28 10.30 -15.00
C ASN A 110 7.10 9.44 -15.48
N THR A 111 7.28 8.74 -16.58
CA THR A 111 6.23 7.90 -17.20
C THR A 111 5.79 6.76 -16.28
N SER A 112 6.71 6.18 -15.49
CA SER A 112 6.40 5.07 -14.58
C SER A 112 5.44 5.45 -13.46
N PHE A 113 5.48 6.72 -12.98
CA PHE A 113 4.64 7.24 -11.91
C PHE A 113 3.52 8.16 -12.39
N LYS A 114 3.35 8.35 -13.71
CA LYS A 114 2.36 9.27 -14.30
C LYS A 114 0.94 9.02 -13.76
N VAL A 115 0.51 7.77 -13.67
CA VAL A 115 -0.82 7.42 -13.14
C VAL A 115 -0.96 7.85 -11.69
N ILE A 116 0.02 7.53 -10.84
CA ILE A 116 0.01 7.85 -9.41
C ILE A 116 0.01 9.36 -9.19
N VAL A 117 0.84 10.11 -9.93
CA VAL A 117 0.86 11.58 -9.88
C VAL A 117 -0.50 12.16 -10.25
N ASN A 118 -1.15 11.62 -11.28
CA ASN A 118 -2.49 12.07 -11.69
C ASN A 118 -3.56 11.75 -10.63
N ASP A 119 -3.49 10.57 -10.00
CA ASP A 119 -4.40 10.21 -8.92
C ASP A 119 -4.24 11.15 -7.72
N ILE A 120 -3.01 11.44 -7.30
CA ILE A 120 -2.75 12.40 -6.22
C ILE A 120 -3.30 13.78 -6.57
N LYS A 121 -3.11 14.27 -7.81
CA LYS A 121 -3.65 15.55 -8.26
C LYS A 121 -5.18 15.59 -8.22
N LYS A 122 -5.85 14.49 -8.59
CA LYS A 122 -7.32 14.36 -8.47
C LYS A 122 -7.74 14.42 -7.00
N ILE A 123 -7.05 13.69 -6.12
CA ILE A 123 -7.33 13.68 -4.68
C ILE A 123 -7.17 15.07 -4.07
N LYS A 124 -6.12 15.82 -4.44
CA LYS A 124 -5.91 17.21 -3.96
C LYS A 124 -7.04 18.17 -4.38
N ARG A 125 -7.78 17.85 -5.43
CA ARG A 125 -8.96 18.64 -5.87
C ARG A 125 -10.24 18.26 -5.14
N LEU A 126 -10.28 17.13 -4.44
CA LEU A 126 -11.40 16.76 -3.60
C LEU A 126 -11.41 17.73 -2.40
N ASN A 127 -12.61 18.26 -2.13
CA ASN A 127 -12.82 19.32 -1.15
C ASN A 127 -12.09 19.07 0.18
N SER A 128 -11.52 20.12 0.77
CA SER A 128 -10.65 20.09 1.96
C SER A 128 -11.29 19.55 3.25
N LYS A 129 -12.60 19.29 3.26
CA LYS A 129 -13.29 18.68 4.40
C LYS A 129 -13.19 17.15 4.31
N PHE A 130 -12.65 16.54 5.35
CA PHE A 130 -12.61 15.07 5.44
C PHE A 130 -14.03 14.49 5.52
N HIS A 131 -14.37 13.63 4.54
CA HIS A 131 -15.64 12.93 4.49
C HIS A 131 -15.42 11.42 4.36
N PRO A 132 -15.94 10.59 5.29
CA PRO A 132 -15.88 9.13 5.19
C PRO A 132 -16.45 8.58 3.88
N ILE A 133 -17.46 9.23 3.31
CA ILE A 133 -18.05 8.88 2.01
C ILE A 133 -17.01 8.95 0.88
N ILE A 134 -16.09 9.91 0.93
CA ILE A 134 -15.02 10.03 -0.08
C ILE A 134 -14.05 8.86 0.06
N ILE A 135 -13.70 8.46 1.28
CA ILE A 135 -12.86 7.28 1.53
C ILE A 135 -13.51 6.03 0.92
N LYS A 136 -14.82 5.82 1.13
CA LYS A 136 -15.55 4.69 0.51
C LYS A 136 -15.47 4.72 -1.02
N LYS A 137 -15.55 5.90 -1.64
CA LYS A 137 -15.43 6.05 -3.10
C LYS A 137 -13.99 5.84 -3.61
N LEU A 138 -12.97 6.24 -2.83
CA LEU A 138 -11.57 6.02 -3.18
C LEU A 138 -11.15 4.56 -3.01
N GLY A 139 -11.76 3.84 -2.06
CA GLY A 139 -11.53 2.43 -1.77
C GLY A 139 -11.02 2.20 -0.36
N MET A 140 -11.64 1.26 0.33
CA MET A 140 -11.34 0.89 1.72
C MET A 140 -10.63 -0.46 1.84
N ALA A 141 -10.50 -1.20 0.73
CA ALA A 141 -9.84 -2.50 0.70
C ALA A 141 -8.32 -2.39 0.57
N CYS A 142 -7.62 -3.51 0.81
CA CYS A 142 -6.16 -3.60 0.71
C CYS A 142 -5.60 -3.36 -0.71
N SER A 143 -6.47 -3.38 -1.72
CA SER A 143 -6.10 -3.30 -3.12
C SER A 143 -5.71 -1.89 -3.56
N TYR A 144 -4.66 -1.81 -4.39
CA TYR A 144 -4.32 -0.59 -5.11
C TYR A 144 -5.24 -0.38 -6.33
N PRO A 145 -5.59 0.85 -6.70
CA PRO A 145 -5.12 2.12 -6.12
C PRO A 145 -5.86 2.56 -4.85
N GLY A 146 -6.96 1.90 -4.47
CA GLY A 146 -7.88 2.35 -3.44
C GLY A 146 -7.19 2.66 -2.10
N THR A 147 -6.46 1.69 -1.55
CA THR A 147 -5.75 1.89 -0.26
C THR A 147 -4.75 3.05 -0.30
N PHE A 148 -4.03 3.21 -1.42
CA PHE A 148 -3.12 4.35 -1.58
C PHE A 148 -3.87 5.68 -1.62
N ASN A 149 -4.92 5.76 -2.44
CA ASN A 149 -5.70 6.97 -2.63
C ASN A 149 -6.38 7.41 -1.32
N SER A 150 -6.95 6.48 -0.58
CA SER A 150 -7.55 6.74 0.73
C SER A 150 -6.53 7.22 1.76
N SER A 151 -5.34 6.61 1.78
CA SER A 151 -4.25 7.03 2.66
C SER A 151 -3.79 8.45 2.34
N ILE A 152 -3.55 8.77 1.06
CA ILE A 152 -3.16 10.12 0.62
C ILE A 152 -4.25 11.14 0.97
N TYR A 153 -5.54 10.83 0.71
CA TYR A 153 -6.64 11.71 1.06
C TYR A 153 -6.69 11.99 2.57
N THR A 154 -6.50 10.97 3.39
CA THR A 154 -6.48 11.12 4.85
C THR A 154 -5.30 11.98 5.31
N ILE A 155 -4.09 11.74 4.76
CA ILE A 155 -2.88 12.49 5.11
C ILE A 155 -3.04 13.99 4.79
N ILE A 156 -3.44 14.34 3.57
CA ILE A 156 -3.55 15.74 3.15
C ILE A 156 -4.69 16.50 3.85
N ASN A 157 -5.66 15.80 4.42
CA ASN A 157 -6.77 16.36 5.17
C ASN A 157 -6.59 16.28 6.70
N SER A 158 -5.40 15.96 7.19
CA SER A 158 -5.10 15.84 8.62
C SER A 158 -3.95 16.78 9.00
N ARG A 159 -4.07 17.44 10.15
CA ARG A 159 -3.07 18.37 10.67
C ARG A 159 -1.89 17.66 11.35
N ASN A 160 -2.11 16.45 11.84
CA ASN A 160 -1.10 15.66 12.54
C ASN A 160 -1.45 14.16 12.49
N TYR A 161 -0.50 13.33 12.98
CA TYR A 161 -0.62 11.88 12.98
C TYR A 161 -1.84 11.37 13.75
N LYS A 162 -2.11 11.91 14.96
CA LYS A 162 -3.25 11.51 15.78
C LYS A 162 -4.57 11.72 15.05
N GLU A 163 -4.73 12.87 14.39
CA GLU A 163 -5.92 13.19 13.61
C GLU A 163 -6.07 12.24 12.41
N ALA A 164 -4.97 11.92 11.71
CA ALA A 164 -4.99 10.99 10.58
C ALA A 164 -5.45 9.59 11.03
N ILE A 165 -4.93 9.08 12.13
CA ILE A 165 -5.36 7.77 12.67
C ILE A 165 -6.84 7.79 13.06
N LEU A 166 -7.30 8.82 13.79
CA LEU A 166 -8.71 8.94 14.18
C LEU A 166 -9.66 9.00 12.96
N LYS A 167 -9.25 9.72 11.90
CA LYS A 167 -10.00 9.78 10.65
C LYS A 167 -10.06 8.42 9.94
N THR A 168 -8.95 7.70 9.90
CA THR A 168 -8.89 6.34 9.33
C THR A 168 -9.85 5.40 10.06
N ILE A 169 -9.81 5.38 11.39
CA ILE A 169 -10.72 4.55 12.22
C ILE A 169 -12.19 4.92 11.96
N LYS A 170 -12.52 6.23 11.96
CA LYS A 170 -13.89 6.71 11.71
C LYS A 170 -14.39 6.41 10.29
N ALA A 171 -13.49 6.29 9.33
CA ALA A 171 -13.86 5.91 7.97
C ALA A 171 -14.15 4.40 7.83
N GLY A 172 -13.79 3.59 8.81
CA GLY A 172 -14.02 2.15 8.80
C GLY A 172 -13.05 1.40 7.90
N GLY A 173 -11.80 1.83 7.85
CA GLY A 173 -10.71 1.17 7.10
C GLY A 173 -10.01 0.11 7.92
#